data_eac98fa797cfb880c76d09decea1d7a5
#
_entry.id   eac98fa797cfb880c76d09decea1d7a5
#
_cell.length_a   1.000
_cell.length_b   1.000
_cell.length_c   1.000
_cell.angle_alpha   90.00
_cell.angle_beta   90.00
_cell.angle_gamma   90.00
#
_symmetry.space_group_name_H-M   'P 1'
#
loop_
_entity.id
_entity.type
_entity.pdbx_description
1 polymer ?
#
loop_
_entity_poly.entity_id
_entity_poly.type
_entity_poly.pdbx_seq_one_letter_code
_entity_poly.pdbx_strand_id
1 'polypeptide(L)'
;CEPAHAEYYLRELEPKLRTAMADLARNGEAHGSHSCRFVRMTDASGTPLDASFGLAFFRSLSDLERWAATDPLHLDIWRSFISHKRETQTTLRLWHEVLVLPAQGQVFEYLNCHPATGLMSLDGNS
;
A
#
# COMPACT_ATOMS: atom_id res chain seq x y z
N CYS A 1 -5.31 -1.79 -20.12
CA CYS A 1 -4.71 -3.08 -19.76
C CYS A 1 -5.40 -4.15 -20.59
N GLU A 2 -4.67 -5.12 -21.12
CA GLU A 2 -5.32 -6.24 -21.81
C GLU A 2 -6.14 -7.07 -20.80
N PRO A 3 -7.31 -7.61 -21.19
CA PRO A 3 -8.21 -8.32 -20.27
C PRO A 3 -7.54 -9.43 -19.45
N ALA A 4 -6.65 -10.20 -20.06
CA ALA A 4 -5.92 -11.28 -19.38
C ALA A 4 -4.99 -10.77 -18.26
N HIS A 5 -4.39 -9.59 -18.42
CA HIS A 5 -3.52 -9.00 -17.41
C HIS A 5 -4.31 -8.37 -16.25
N ALA A 6 -5.50 -7.82 -16.54
CA ALA A 6 -6.42 -7.36 -15.51
C ALA A 6 -6.94 -8.53 -14.67
N GLU A 7 -7.28 -9.64 -15.29
CA GLU A 7 -7.74 -10.85 -14.61
C GLU A 7 -6.65 -11.43 -13.71
N TYR A 8 -5.39 -11.53 -14.18
CA TYR A 8 -4.28 -11.99 -13.36
C TYR A 8 -4.06 -11.06 -12.15
N TYR A 9 -4.07 -9.75 -12.35
CA TYR A 9 -3.94 -8.80 -11.25
C TYR A 9 -5.01 -9.02 -10.19
N LEU A 10 -6.27 -9.08 -10.58
CA LEU A 10 -7.41 -9.21 -9.67
C LEU A 10 -7.43 -10.56 -8.92
N ARG A 11 -6.99 -11.64 -9.56
CA ARG A 11 -7.03 -12.99 -8.98
C ARG A 11 -5.79 -13.36 -8.18
N GLU A 12 -4.61 -12.91 -8.60
CA GLU A 12 -3.34 -13.37 -8.04
C GLU A 12 -2.61 -12.26 -7.25
N LEU A 13 -2.49 -11.06 -7.80
CA LEU A 13 -1.70 -10.00 -7.16
C LEU A 13 -2.50 -9.18 -6.15
N GLU A 14 -3.73 -8.77 -6.47
CA GLU A 14 -4.54 -7.94 -5.57
C GLU A 14 -4.83 -8.65 -4.23
N PRO A 15 -5.16 -9.95 -4.15
CA PRO A 15 -5.33 -10.64 -2.87
C PRO A 15 -4.06 -10.63 -2.00
N LYS A 16 -2.88 -10.80 -2.61
CA LYS A 16 -1.60 -10.73 -1.91
C LYS A 16 -1.32 -9.33 -1.41
N LEU A 17 -1.55 -8.32 -2.24
CA LEU A 17 -1.43 -6.91 -1.85
C LEU A 17 -2.37 -6.59 -0.68
N ARG A 18 -3.62 -7.00 -0.72
CA ARG A 18 -4.58 -6.82 0.37
C ARG A 18 -4.10 -7.47 1.67
N THR A 19 -3.55 -8.69 1.58
CA THR A 19 -3.03 -9.40 2.74
C THR A 19 -1.85 -8.67 3.35
N ALA A 20 -0.87 -8.24 2.55
CA ALA A 20 0.29 -7.49 3.02
C ALA A 20 -0.11 -6.13 3.62
N MET A 21 -1.04 -5.41 2.99
CA MET A 21 -1.54 -4.13 3.50
C MET A 21 -2.32 -4.30 4.80
N ALA A 22 -3.11 -5.36 4.92
CA ALA A 22 -3.85 -5.67 6.14
C ALA A 22 -2.92 -6.08 7.31
N ASP A 23 -1.86 -6.81 7.02
CA ASP A 23 -0.84 -7.15 8.00
C ASP A 23 -0.10 -5.89 8.47
N LEU A 24 0.36 -5.07 7.54
CA LEU A 24 1.03 -3.81 7.85
C LEU A 24 0.12 -2.84 8.63
N ALA A 25 -1.20 -2.87 8.39
CA ALA A 25 -2.16 -2.07 9.15
C ALA A 25 -2.32 -2.57 10.60
N ARG A 26 -2.25 -3.89 10.84
CA ARG A 26 -2.40 -4.49 12.18
C ARG A 26 -1.11 -4.51 12.98
N ASN A 27 -0.01 -4.81 12.32
CA ASN A 27 1.31 -5.07 12.93
C ASN A 27 2.34 -3.97 12.58
N GLY A 28 1.87 -2.82 12.09
CA GLY A 28 2.71 -1.76 11.55
C GLY A 28 3.77 -1.24 12.52
N GLU A 29 3.49 -1.20 13.82
CA GLU A 29 4.45 -0.73 14.83
C GLU A 29 5.76 -1.52 14.79
N ALA A 30 5.69 -2.85 14.64
CA ALA A 30 6.87 -3.71 14.51
C ALA A 30 7.72 -3.39 13.27
N HIS A 31 7.09 -2.85 12.23
CA HIS A 31 7.71 -2.47 10.96
C HIS A 31 8.03 -0.98 10.85
N GLY A 32 7.67 -0.18 11.86
CA GLY A 32 7.81 1.27 11.81
C GLY A 32 6.77 1.97 10.93
N SER A 33 5.64 1.32 10.67
CA SER A 33 4.51 1.91 9.96
C SER A 33 3.47 2.44 10.95
N HIS A 34 3.02 3.67 10.73
CA HIS A 34 1.97 4.29 11.53
C HIS A 34 0.58 3.90 11.04
N SER A 35 0.42 3.76 9.74
CA SER A 35 -0.83 3.33 9.15
C SER A 35 -0.62 2.76 7.77
N CYS A 36 -1.51 1.86 7.37
CA CYS A 36 -1.55 1.33 6.01
C CYS A 36 -3.00 1.09 5.59
N ARG A 37 -3.31 1.40 4.35
CA ARG A 37 -4.65 1.20 3.76
C ARG A 37 -4.55 0.68 2.34
N PHE A 38 -5.41 -0.27 2.01
CA PHE A 38 -5.72 -0.60 0.64
C PHE A 38 -6.82 0.35 0.15
N VAL A 39 -6.55 1.08 -0.92
CA VAL A 39 -7.44 2.10 -1.48
C VAL A 39 -7.91 1.69 -2.86
N ARG A 40 -9.19 1.80 -3.11
CA ARG A 40 -9.78 1.65 -4.45
C ARG A 40 -10.26 3.01 -4.95
N MET A 41 -9.90 3.33 -6.17
CA MET A 41 -10.36 4.56 -6.79
C MET A 41 -11.84 4.44 -7.18
N THR A 42 -12.54 5.56 -7.16
CA THR A 42 -13.93 5.66 -7.62
C THR A 42 -14.04 6.78 -8.66
N ASP A 43 -15.08 6.72 -9.48
CA ASP A 43 -15.48 7.85 -10.31
C ASP A 43 -16.18 8.95 -9.48
N ALA A 44 -16.60 10.01 -10.14
CA ALA A 44 -17.28 11.13 -9.48
C ALA A 44 -18.64 10.76 -8.84
N SER A 45 -19.25 9.64 -9.24
CA SER A 45 -20.48 9.11 -8.65
C SER A 45 -20.26 8.19 -7.45
N GLY A 46 -18.98 7.86 -7.15
CA GLY A 46 -18.60 6.90 -6.13
C GLY A 46 -18.55 5.45 -6.62
N THR A 47 -18.71 5.20 -7.90
CA THR A 47 -18.62 3.85 -8.47
C THR A 47 -17.15 3.39 -8.50
N PRO A 48 -16.83 2.17 -7.98
CA PRO A 48 -15.47 1.66 -7.99
C PRO A 48 -14.89 1.51 -9.40
N LEU A 49 -13.67 1.95 -9.60
CA LEU A 49 -12.87 1.75 -10.80
C LEU A 49 -11.94 0.54 -10.63
N ASP A 50 -11.44 -0.01 -11.75
CA ASP A 50 -10.43 -1.08 -11.76
C ASP A 50 -9.02 -0.51 -11.50
N ALA A 51 -8.93 0.33 -10.48
CA ALA A 51 -7.68 0.95 -10.06
C ALA A 51 -7.60 0.97 -8.54
N SER A 52 -6.48 0.49 -8.00
CA SER A 52 -6.25 0.41 -6.56
C SER A 52 -4.78 0.63 -6.23
N PHE A 53 -4.49 1.03 -5.00
CA PHE A 53 -3.14 1.19 -4.51
C PHE A 53 -3.08 0.99 -2.99
N GLY A 54 -1.89 0.70 -2.48
CA GLY A 54 -1.59 0.75 -1.05
C GLY A 54 -1.10 2.13 -0.66
N LEU A 55 -1.64 2.69 0.42
CA LEU A 55 -1.15 3.93 1.03
C LEU A 55 -0.66 3.63 2.44
N ALA A 56 0.62 3.87 2.69
CA ALA A 56 1.23 3.64 3.99
C ALA A 56 2.04 4.85 4.46
N PHE A 57 2.04 5.07 5.77
CA PHE A 57 2.87 6.08 6.42
C PHE A 57 3.88 5.37 7.32
N PHE A 58 5.16 5.58 7.05
CA PHE A 58 6.27 5.05 7.85
C PHE A 58 6.92 6.18 8.66
N ARG A 59 7.53 5.82 9.80
CA ARG A 59 8.30 6.76 10.64
C ARG A 59 9.52 7.32 9.93
N SER A 60 10.15 6.49 9.08
CA SER A 60 11.36 6.85 8.35
C SER A 60 11.46 6.09 7.03
N LEU A 61 12.29 6.61 6.11
CA LEU A 61 12.62 5.91 4.88
C LEU A 61 13.30 4.56 5.17
N SER A 62 14.18 4.51 6.16
CA SER A 62 14.87 3.27 6.52
C SER A 62 13.93 2.19 7.08
N ASP A 63 12.84 2.56 7.77
CA ASP A 63 11.83 1.59 8.19
C ASP A 63 11.08 1.01 6.99
N LEU A 64 10.70 1.85 6.03
CA LEU A 64 10.09 1.41 4.77
C LEU A 64 11.03 0.48 3.98
N GLU A 65 12.29 0.86 3.80
CA GLU A 65 13.27 0.07 3.06
C GLU A 65 13.52 -1.29 3.72
N ARG A 66 13.64 -1.30 5.05
CA ARG A 66 13.80 -2.55 5.81
C ARG A 66 12.59 -3.46 5.63
N TRP A 67 11.38 -2.93 5.82
CA TRP A 67 10.15 -3.70 5.61
C TRP A 67 10.07 -4.24 4.17
N ALA A 68 10.27 -3.40 3.17
CA ALA A 68 10.19 -3.79 1.77
C ALA A 68 11.21 -4.89 1.40
N ALA A 69 12.40 -4.86 2.03
CA ALA A 69 13.47 -5.83 1.75
C ALA A 69 13.31 -7.16 2.51
N THR A 70 12.59 -7.18 3.63
CA THR A 70 12.59 -8.35 4.53
C THR A 70 11.22 -8.97 4.78
N ASP A 71 10.15 -8.23 4.55
CA ASP A 71 8.80 -8.72 4.83
C ASP A 71 8.38 -9.81 3.84
N PRO A 72 8.00 -11.01 4.32
CA PRO A 72 7.70 -12.14 3.43
C PRO A 72 6.45 -11.92 2.58
N LEU A 73 5.44 -11.19 3.07
CA LEU A 73 4.21 -10.89 2.32
C LEU A 73 4.50 -9.89 1.20
N HIS A 74 5.31 -8.86 1.47
CA HIS A 74 5.75 -7.91 0.45
C HIS A 74 6.61 -8.61 -0.61
N LEU A 75 7.55 -9.45 -0.21
CA LEU A 75 8.41 -10.21 -1.13
C LEU A 75 7.61 -11.21 -1.97
N ASP A 76 6.52 -11.78 -1.47
CA ASP A 76 5.65 -12.67 -2.24
C ASP A 76 4.93 -11.95 -3.38
N ILE A 77 4.49 -10.71 -3.17
CA ILE A 77 3.94 -9.86 -4.25
C ILE A 77 4.96 -9.70 -5.37
N TRP A 78 6.18 -9.32 -5.01
CA TRP A 78 7.27 -9.11 -5.96
C TRP A 78 7.62 -10.37 -6.75
N ARG A 79 7.78 -11.50 -6.07
CA ARG A 79 8.08 -12.79 -6.70
C ARG A 79 6.99 -13.21 -7.68
N SER A 80 5.72 -13.08 -7.29
CA SER A 80 4.58 -13.40 -8.14
C SER A 80 4.54 -12.53 -9.39
N PHE A 81 4.78 -11.24 -9.26
CA PHE A 81 4.85 -10.32 -10.39
C PHE A 81 5.99 -10.67 -11.35
N ILE A 82 7.19 -10.94 -10.84
CA ILE A 82 8.35 -11.29 -11.67
C ILE A 82 8.13 -12.63 -12.40
N SER A 83 7.57 -13.64 -11.73
CA SER A 83 7.23 -14.92 -12.36
C SER A 83 6.24 -14.71 -13.51
N HIS A 84 5.14 -14.02 -13.26
CA HIS A 84 4.15 -13.73 -14.29
C HIS A 84 4.74 -12.96 -15.48
N LYS A 85 5.58 -11.97 -15.20
CA LYS A 85 6.24 -11.18 -16.24
C LYS A 85 7.15 -12.05 -17.14
N ARG A 86 7.86 -13.02 -16.56
CA ARG A 86 8.72 -13.95 -17.31
C ARG A 86 7.92 -14.93 -18.16
N GLU A 87 6.80 -15.42 -17.64
CA GLU A 87 5.98 -16.44 -18.30
C GLU A 87 5.13 -15.87 -19.43
N THR A 88 4.63 -14.64 -19.31
CA THR A 88 3.59 -14.09 -20.19
C THR A 88 4.06 -12.88 -21.02
N GLN A 89 5.26 -12.35 -20.78
CA GLN A 89 5.73 -11.10 -21.37
C GLN A 89 4.74 -9.92 -21.18
N THR A 90 4.03 -9.92 -20.04
CA THR A 90 2.96 -8.96 -19.73
C THR A 90 3.41 -7.51 -19.81
N THR A 91 2.50 -6.62 -20.22
CA THR A 91 2.65 -5.16 -20.13
C THR A 91 2.22 -4.59 -18.78
N LEU A 92 1.82 -5.45 -17.82
CA LEU A 92 1.48 -5.02 -16.46
C LEU A 92 2.65 -4.26 -15.83
N ARG A 93 2.34 -3.11 -15.24
CA ARG A 93 3.32 -2.27 -14.54
C ARG A 93 2.94 -2.16 -13.07
N LEU A 94 3.92 -2.38 -12.21
CA LEU A 94 3.84 -2.05 -10.79
C LEU A 94 4.90 -0.99 -10.50
N TRP A 95 4.54 0.02 -9.73
CA TRP A 95 5.47 1.06 -9.29
C TRP A 95 5.17 1.49 -7.85
N HIS A 96 6.14 2.12 -7.24
CA HIS A 96 6.00 2.78 -5.94
C HIS A 96 6.31 4.26 -6.11
N GLU A 97 5.60 5.07 -5.34
CA GLU A 97 5.92 6.47 -5.12
C GLU A 97 6.25 6.64 -3.64
N VAL A 98 7.39 7.23 -3.35
CA VAL A 98 7.86 7.47 -1.99
C VAL A 98 8.09 8.97 -1.82
N LEU A 99 7.41 9.54 -0.82
CA LEU A 99 7.56 10.93 -0.43
C LEU A 99 8.16 10.98 0.97
N VAL A 100 9.25 11.71 1.12
CA VAL A 100 9.87 11.96 2.43
C VAL A 100 9.48 13.37 2.87
N LEU A 101 8.73 13.46 3.96
CA LEU A 101 8.30 14.73 4.53
C LEU A 101 9.29 15.15 5.61
N PRO A 102 9.88 16.36 5.53
CA PRO A 102 10.70 16.90 6.60
C PRO A 102 9.91 17.01 7.91
N ALA A 103 10.56 16.80 9.05
CA ALA A 103 9.91 16.89 10.35
C ALA A 103 9.29 18.26 10.62
N GLN A 104 9.93 19.32 10.12
CA GLN A 104 9.44 20.69 10.23
C GLN A 104 8.40 21.00 9.15
N GLY A 105 7.32 21.69 9.54
CA GLY A 105 6.29 22.17 8.60
C GLY A 105 5.28 21.13 8.18
N GLN A 106 5.24 19.97 8.83
CA GLN A 106 4.16 19.02 8.62
C GLN A 106 2.87 19.52 9.29
N VAL A 107 1.78 19.53 8.55
CA VAL A 107 0.44 19.83 9.05
C VAL A 107 -0.51 18.79 8.51
N PHE A 108 -1.20 18.10 9.41
CA PHE A 108 -2.23 17.12 9.07
C PHE A 108 -3.55 17.54 9.70
N GLU A 109 -4.56 17.75 8.88
CA GLU A 109 -5.89 18.15 9.31
C GLU A 109 -6.90 17.05 9.00
N TYR A 110 -7.67 16.64 10.01
CA TYR A 110 -8.68 15.59 9.90
C TYR A 110 -10.03 16.12 10.39
N LEU A 111 -11.03 16.12 9.52
CA LEU A 111 -12.39 16.56 9.82
C LEU A 111 -13.35 15.37 9.74
N ASN A 112 -13.99 15.02 10.85
CA ASN A 112 -14.96 13.93 10.92
C ASN A 112 -14.45 12.58 10.40
N CYS A 113 -13.15 12.30 10.60
CA CYS A 113 -12.53 11.06 10.17
C CYS A 113 -12.57 10.00 11.27
N HIS A 114 -12.54 8.73 10.84
CA HIS A 114 -12.39 7.62 11.76
C HIS A 114 -11.05 7.73 12.52
N PRO A 115 -10.97 7.43 13.85
CA PRO A 115 -9.75 7.57 14.64
C PRO A 115 -8.50 6.85 14.09
N ALA A 116 -8.69 5.76 13.33
CA ALA A 116 -7.58 5.05 12.67
C ALA A 116 -7.21 5.63 11.30
N THR A 117 -7.61 6.88 10.97
CA THR A 117 -7.29 7.49 9.68
C THR A 117 -5.90 8.13 9.71
N GLY A 118 -5.07 7.82 8.70
CA GLY A 118 -3.77 8.46 8.50
C GLY A 118 -2.90 8.41 9.75
N LEU A 119 -2.51 9.56 10.25
CA LEU A 119 -1.65 9.74 11.43
C LEU A 119 -2.42 10.12 12.71
N MET A 120 -3.75 10.10 12.70
CA MET A 120 -4.56 10.47 13.88
C MET A 120 -4.25 9.64 15.12
N SER A 121 -3.87 8.38 14.97
CA SER A 121 -3.54 7.51 16.09
C SER A 121 -2.26 7.92 16.84
N LEU A 122 -1.45 8.81 16.28
CA LEU A 122 -0.23 9.30 16.92
C LEU A 122 -0.51 10.35 18.01
N ASP A 123 -1.63 11.07 17.90
CA ASP A 123 -1.99 12.13 18.83
C ASP A 123 -2.62 11.60 20.15
N GLY A 124 -2.91 10.31 20.22
CA GLY A 124 -3.56 9.68 21.37
C GLY A 124 -2.66 9.29 22.54
N ASN A 125 -1.35 9.55 22.46
CA ASN A 125 -0.35 9.17 23.46
C ASN A 125 0.53 10.36 23.90
N SER A 126 -0.11 11.50 24.20
CA SER A 126 0.55 12.64 24.84
C SER A 126 0.02 12.84 26.24
#